data_5ae477f4d699478595bce8572e92d900
#
_entry.id   5ae477f4d699478595bce8572e92d900
#
_cell.length_a   1.000
_cell.length_b   1.000
_cell.length_c   1.000
_cell.angle_alpha   90.00
_cell.angle_beta   90.00
_cell.angle_gamma   90.00
#
_symmetry.space_group_name_H-M   'P 1'
#
loop_
_entity.id
_entity.type
_entity.pdbx_description
1 polymer ?
#
loop_
_entity_poly.entity_id
_entity_poly.type
_entity_poly.pdbx_seq_one_letter_code
_entity_poly.pdbx_strand_id
1 'polypeptide(L)'
;MSKDKEILDNITEKEYEHGFVTNVEQEFIPKGLNEDIIRLISSKKDEPEWMLEFRLEAFRRWQKMTLPTWAHLDIPEIDFQDIIYYAAPKKDEDRPKEIDPELEKTFDKLGIPLHERAALAGVAVDAVFDSVSVTTTFRAALAEKGIIFCSFSEAVKEHPDLVRKYLASVVPVGDNFYAALNSAVFSDGSFVYIPKGVRCPMELSSYFRINAAGTGQFERTLIVADEGSYVSYMEGCTAPMRDENQLHAAVVEIIVEKDAEVKYSTVQNWYPGDKEGRGGIYNFVTKRGICKGARSHLSWTQVETGSAITWKYPSTILKGDNSSSEFYSVAVTNNFQQADTGTKMIHIGRNTRSRIVSKGISAGRSQNSYRGLVKMLPGADNARNFSQCDSLLIGDKCGAHTFPYIENANKTAVVEHEATTSKISEDQLFYCNQRGIGPEEAVGLIVNGYAREVLSKLPMEFAVEAQKLLQVSLEGSVG
;
A
#
# COMPACT_ATOMS: atom_id res chain seq x y z
N MET A 1 -26.01 -34.64 16.85
CA MET A 1 -25.23 -33.71 16.03
C MET A 1 -24.30 -33.03 17.00
N SER A 2 -23.01 -33.22 16.84
CA SER A 2 -22.01 -32.88 17.87
C SER A 2 -21.71 -31.36 17.87
N LYS A 3 -21.40 -30.82 19.06
CA LYS A 3 -20.92 -29.45 19.28
C LYS A 3 -19.75 -29.10 18.34
N ASP A 4 -19.01 -30.10 17.89
CA ASP A 4 -17.85 -29.93 16.98
C ASP A 4 -18.29 -29.54 15.56
N LYS A 5 -19.51 -29.92 15.13
CA LYS A 5 -20.04 -29.50 13.83
C LYS A 5 -20.55 -28.06 13.86
N GLU A 6 -21.12 -27.62 14.99
CA GLU A 6 -21.50 -26.21 15.21
C GLU A 6 -20.29 -25.29 15.31
N ILE A 7 -19.19 -25.79 15.87
CA ILE A 7 -17.90 -25.04 15.93
C ILE A 7 -17.25 -24.98 14.54
N LEU A 8 -17.29 -26.06 13.76
CA LEU A 8 -16.81 -26.09 12.38
C LEU A 8 -17.65 -25.20 11.45
N ASP A 9 -18.98 -25.27 11.56
CA ASP A 9 -19.88 -24.40 10.76
C ASP A 9 -19.69 -22.92 11.11
N ASN A 10 -19.42 -22.58 12.38
CA ASN A 10 -19.08 -21.20 12.81
C ASN A 10 -17.69 -20.73 12.38
N ILE A 11 -16.76 -21.63 12.07
CA ILE A 11 -15.41 -21.29 11.58
C ILE A 11 -15.43 -21.15 10.04
N THR A 12 -16.25 -21.92 9.34
CA THR A 12 -16.38 -21.90 7.88
C THR A 12 -17.26 -20.78 7.34
N GLU A 13 -18.05 -20.11 8.19
CA GLU A 13 -18.87 -18.93 7.86
C GLU A 13 -18.25 -17.62 8.37
N LYS A 14 -16.94 -17.53 8.60
CA LYS A 14 -16.31 -16.25 8.86
C LYS A 14 -16.35 -15.41 7.59
N GLU A 15 -17.39 -14.58 7.50
CA GLU A 15 -17.44 -13.49 6.53
C GLU A 15 -16.22 -12.58 6.71
N TYR A 16 -15.74 -12.00 5.62
CA TYR A 16 -14.71 -10.99 5.61
C TYR A 16 -15.09 -9.86 6.62
N GLU A 17 -14.41 -9.81 7.76
CA GLU A 17 -14.76 -8.93 8.91
C GLU A 17 -14.85 -7.44 8.53
N HIS A 18 -14.13 -7.02 7.49
CA HIS A 18 -14.12 -5.64 7.00
C HIS A 18 -15.09 -5.41 5.82
N GLY A 19 -15.88 -6.41 5.43
CA GLY A 19 -16.82 -6.37 4.30
C GLY A 19 -18.08 -5.53 4.52
N PHE A 20 -18.31 -4.99 5.72
CA PHE A 20 -19.49 -4.17 6.03
C PHE A 20 -19.47 -2.81 5.33
N VAL A 21 -20.64 -2.26 5.04
CA VAL A 21 -20.84 -0.90 4.51
C VAL A 21 -21.24 0.02 5.65
N THR A 22 -20.62 1.20 5.73
CA THR A 22 -20.99 2.24 6.68
C THR A 22 -22.15 3.06 6.12
N ASN A 23 -23.21 3.19 6.89
CA ASN A 23 -24.41 3.96 6.46
C ASN A 23 -24.29 5.41 6.85
N VAL A 24 -23.54 6.19 6.07
CA VAL A 24 -23.34 7.64 6.23
C VAL A 24 -23.85 8.34 4.98
N GLU A 25 -24.56 9.45 5.16
CA GLU A 25 -24.99 10.27 4.03
C GLU A 25 -23.77 10.91 3.35
N GLN A 26 -23.67 10.72 2.03
CA GLN A 26 -22.52 11.14 1.24
C GLN A 26 -22.92 12.15 0.17
N GLU A 27 -22.00 13.03 -0.17
CA GLU A 27 -22.07 13.83 -1.38
C GLU A 27 -21.14 13.24 -2.45
N PHE A 28 -21.60 13.30 -3.70
CA PHE A 28 -20.87 12.80 -4.86
C PHE A 28 -20.76 13.89 -5.92
N ILE A 29 -19.65 13.86 -6.66
CA ILE A 29 -19.59 14.59 -7.94
C ILE A 29 -20.10 13.68 -9.08
N PRO A 30 -20.46 14.24 -10.26
CA PRO A 30 -20.84 13.43 -11.41
C PRO A 30 -19.75 12.45 -11.84
N LYS A 31 -20.17 11.32 -12.41
CA LYS A 31 -19.26 10.36 -13.04
C LYS A 31 -18.51 10.97 -14.22
N GLY A 32 -17.36 10.39 -14.52
CA GLY A 32 -16.54 10.73 -15.67
C GLY A 32 -15.35 11.61 -15.35
N LEU A 33 -14.44 11.74 -16.29
CA LEU A 33 -13.17 12.44 -16.14
C LEU A 33 -12.96 13.44 -17.29
N ASN A 34 -13.02 14.72 -16.94
CA ASN A 34 -12.75 15.85 -17.83
C ASN A 34 -12.24 17.05 -17.02
N GLU A 35 -11.87 18.16 -17.67
CA GLU A 35 -11.36 19.33 -16.95
C GLU A 35 -12.37 19.93 -15.97
N ASP A 36 -13.68 19.87 -16.24
CA ASP A 36 -14.71 20.42 -15.34
C ASP A 36 -14.80 19.62 -14.05
N ILE A 37 -14.72 18.30 -14.12
CA ILE A 37 -14.65 17.41 -12.95
C ILE A 37 -13.41 17.72 -12.12
N ILE A 38 -12.26 17.95 -12.74
CA ILE A 38 -11.01 18.30 -12.03
C ILE A 38 -11.15 19.66 -11.34
N ARG A 39 -11.73 20.65 -12.00
CA ARG A 39 -12.03 21.98 -11.39
C ARG A 39 -13.00 21.82 -10.23
N LEU A 40 -13.99 20.94 -10.35
CA LEU A 40 -14.94 20.67 -9.29
C LEU A 40 -14.28 20.03 -8.07
N ILE A 41 -13.40 19.02 -8.27
CA ILE A 41 -12.60 18.43 -7.19
C ILE A 41 -11.78 19.50 -6.47
N SER A 42 -11.04 20.32 -7.21
CA SER A 42 -10.20 21.39 -6.66
C SER A 42 -11.03 22.43 -5.89
N SER A 43 -12.20 22.79 -6.41
CA SER A 43 -13.14 23.69 -5.74
C SER A 43 -13.70 23.10 -4.45
N LYS A 44 -14.10 21.82 -4.44
CA LYS A 44 -14.59 21.11 -3.24
C LYS A 44 -13.54 21.04 -2.13
N LYS A 45 -12.26 21.01 -2.51
CA LYS A 45 -11.13 20.98 -1.58
C LYS A 45 -10.61 22.37 -1.22
N ASP A 46 -11.17 23.43 -1.82
CA ASP A 46 -10.73 24.81 -1.64
C ASP A 46 -9.21 24.95 -1.86
N GLU A 47 -8.75 24.46 -3.00
CA GLU A 47 -7.33 24.43 -3.36
C GLU A 47 -6.86 25.74 -3.97
N PRO A 48 -5.61 26.16 -3.73
CA PRO A 48 -5.02 27.32 -4.41
C PRO A 48 -4.82 27.05 -5.93
N GLU A 49 -4.80 28.12 -6.73
CA GLU A 49 -4.67 28.08 -8.20
C GLU A 49 -3.55 27.17 -8.71
N TRP A 50 -2.37 27.23 -8.08
CA TRP A 50 -1.23 26.42 -8.49
C TRP A 50 -1.50 24.89 -8.37
N MET A 51 -2.37 24.48 -7.45
CA MET A 51 -2.74 23.08 -7.28
C MET A 51 -3.71 22.67 -8.37
N LEU A 52 -4.66 23.51 -8.74
CA LEU A 52 -5.53 23.28 -9.88
C LEU A 52 -4.74 23.19 -11.20
N GLU A 53 -3.77 24.08 -11.42
CA GLU A 53 -2.88 24.01 -12.58
C GLU A 53 -2.10 22.69 -12.66
N PHE A 54 -1.56 22.24 -11.52
CA PHE A 54 -0.89 20.94 -11.41
C PHE A 54 -1.82 19.78 -11.83
N ARG A 55 -3.06 19.77 -11.35
CA ARG A 55 -4.05 18.76 -11.71
C ARG A 55 -4.40 18.76 -13.19
N LEU A 56 -4.64 19.94 -13.76
CA LEU A 56 -4.98 20.09 -15.18
C LEU A 56 -3.82 19.69 -16.09
N GLU A 57 -2.56 20.01 -15.71
CA GLU A 57 -1.38 19.53 -16.44
C GLU A 57 -1.30 18.00 -16.40
N ALA A 58 -1.52 17.41 -15.23
CA ALA A 58 -1.53 15.96 -15.06
C ALA A 58 -2.59 15.28 -15.94
N PHE A 59 -3.79 15.82 -15.97
CA PHE A 59 -4.87 15.32 -16.82
C PHE A 59 -4.53 15.37 -18.30
N ARG A 60 -4.02 16.51 -18.79
CA ARG A 60 -3.62 16.67 -20.20
C ARG A 60 -2.47 15.74 -20.59
N ARG A 61 -1.59 15.38 -19.66
CA ARG A 61 -0.57 14.35 -19.88
C ARG A 61 -1.19 12.97 -19.92
N TRP A 62 -2.07 12.64 -18.95
CA TRP A 62 -2.76 11.36 -18.88
C TRP A 62 -3.54 11.04 -20.16
N GLN A 63 -4.25 12.01 -20.71
CA GLN A 63 -4.99 11.86 -21.99
C GLN A 63 -4.11 11.42 -23.18
N LYS A 64 -2.81 11.68 -23.12
CA LYS A 64 -1.84 11.30 -24.16
C LYS A 64 -1.14 9.97 -23.89
N MET A 65 -1.39 9.38 -22.74
CA MET A 65 -0.77 8.12 -22.32
C MET A 65 -1.64 6.93 -22.73
N THR A 66 -1.00 5.81 -22.94
CA THR A 66 -1.67 4.54 -23.16
C THR A 66 -1.45 3.64 -21.95
N LEU A 67 -2.44 2.79 -21.64
CA LEU A 67 -2.32 1.82 -20.59
C LEU A 67 -1.16 0.85 -20.92
N PRO A 68 -0.19 0.66 -20.02
CA PRO A 68 0.91 -0.29 -20.25
C PRO A 68 0.39 -1.73 -20.30
N THR A 69 0.97 -2.54 -21.19
CA THR A 69 0.57 -3.94 -21.42
C THR A 69 1.65 -4.96 -21.08
N TRP A 70 2.75 -4.53 -20.45
CA TRP A 70 3.89 -5.38 -20.15
C TRP A 70 3.77 -6.20 -18.86
N ALA A 71 2.82 -5.86 -17.97
CA ALA A 71 2.59 -6.62 -16.75
C ALA A 71 2.00 -8.00 -17.07
N HIS A 72 2.32 -8.97 -16.22
CA HIS A 72 1.74 -10.32 -16.32
C HIS A 72 0.38 -10.37 -15.62
N LEU A 73 -0.53 -9.56 -16.12
CA LEU A 73 -1.89 -9.36 -15.61
C LEU A 73 -2.86 -9.33 -16.78
N ASP A 74 -3.99 -9.97 -16.61
CA ASP A 74 -5.15 -9.85 -17.50
C ASP A 74 -6.08 -8.78 -16.91
N ILE A 75 -5.86 -7.53 -17.32
CA ILE A 75 -6.61 -6.37 -16.83
C ILE A 75 -7.82 -6.16 -17.74
N PRO A 76 -9.06 -6.31 -17.24
CA PRO A 76 -10.25 -5.97 -18.01
C PRO A 76 -10.25 -4.51 -18.43
N GLU A 77 -11.00 -4.20 -19.47
CA GLU A 77 -11.21 -2.82 -19.90
C GLU A 77 -11.86 -2.01 -18.76
N ILE A 78 -11.24 -0.89 -18.40
CA ILE A 78 -11.71 0.01 -17.36
C ILE A 78 -12.32 1.23 -18.05
N ASP A 79 -13.63 1.44 -17.86
CA ASP A 79 -14.30 2.66 -18.31
C ASP A 79 -14.06 3.80 -17.32
N PHE A 80 -13.07 4.63 -17.60
CA PHE A 80 -12.75 5.82 -16.79
C PHE A 80 -13.85 6.88 -16.81
N GLN A 81 -14.87 6.77 -17.69
CA GLN A 81 -16.02 7.67 -17.69
C GLN A 81 -17.16 7.17 -16.80
N ASP A 82 -17.11 5.92 -16.33
CA ASP A 82 -18.09 5.36 -15.39
C ASP A 82 -17.63 5.36 -13.92
N ILE A 83 -16.59 6.13 -13.58
CA ILE A 83 -16.04 6.24 -12.23
C ILE A 83 -16.43 7.59 -11.60
N ILE A 84 -16.79 7.57 -10.32
CA ILE A 84 -16.92 8.76 -9.46
C ILE A 84 -15.56 9.04 -8.83
N TYR A 85 -14.99 10.22 -9.08
CA TYR A 85 -13.63 10.58 -8.65
C TYR A 85 -13.56 11.31 -7.30
N TYR A 86 -14.69 11.64 -6.70
CA TYR A 86 -14.76 12.25 -5.38
C TYR A 86 -16.08 11.89 -4.70
N ALA A 87 -15.97 11.38 -3.48
CA ALA A 87 -17.07 11.13 -2.57
C ALA A 87 -16.65 11.55 -1.15
N ALA A 88 -17.53 12.21 -0.42
CA ALA A 88 -17.26 12.63 0.93
C ALA A 88 -18.50 12.47 1.81
N PRO A 89 -18.36 12.13 3.12
CA PRO A 89 -19.45 12.22 4.06
C PRO A 89 -19.98 13.66 4.10
N LYS A 90 -21.31 13.84 4.13
CA LYS A 90 -21.88 15.15 4.35
C LYS A 90 -21.53 15.64 5.75
N LYS A 91 -21.06 16.88 5.84
CA LYS A 91 -20.82 17.51 7.14
C LYS A 91 -22.15 17.88 7.79
N ASP A 92 -22.28 17.59 9.08
CA ASP A 92 -23.38 18.11 9.89
C ASP A 92 -23.20 19.64 10.02
N GLU A 93 -24.12 20.41 9.49
CA GLU A 93 -24.06 21.89 9.53
C GLU A 93 -24.15 22.42 10.95
N ASP A 94 -24.82 21.68 11.86
CA ASP A 94 -25.00 22.09 13.28
C ASP A 94 -23.75 21.74 14.12
N ARG A 95 -22.93 20.74 13.67
CA ARG A 95 -21.73 20.22 14.38
C ARG A 95 -20.53 20.03 13.49
N PRO A 96 -20.05 21.04 12.78
CA PRO A 96 -19.05 20.90 11.73
C PRO A 96 -17.65 20.42 12.22
N LYS A 97 -17.42 20.37 13.55
CA LYS A 97 -16.14 19.95 14.15
C LYS A 97 -16.20 18.58 14.84
N GLU A 98 -17.37 17.96 14.95
CA GLU A 98 -17.53 16.64 15.54
C GLU A 98 -17.44 15.55 14.46
N ILE A 99 -16.84 14.42 14.82
CA ILE A 99 -16.82 13.23 13.96
C ILE A 99 -18.21 12.61 13.96
N ASP A 100 -18.71 12.22 12.79
CA ASP A 100 -19.98 11.49 12.69
C ASP A 100 -19.90 10.20 13.53
N PRO A 101 -20.88 9.95 14.43
CA PRO A 101 -20.88 8.75 15.29
C PRO A 101 -20.84 7.42 14.53
N GLU A 102 -21.38 7.35 13.31
CA GLU A 102 -21.31 6.14 12.49
C GLU A 102 -19.91 5.95 11.88
N LEU A 103 -19.20 7.02 11.57
CA LEU A 103 -17.77 6.95 11.20
C LEU A 103 -16.94 6.50 12.39
N GLU A 104 -17.17 7.05 13.57
CA GLU A 104 -16.47 6.63 14.80
C GLU A 104 -16.65 5.14 15.05
N LYS A 105 -17.89 4.63 15.03
CA LYS A 105 -18.19 3.20 15.16
C LYS A 105 -17.51 2.36 14.06
N THR A 106 -17.41 2.89 12.85
CA THR A 106 -16.75 2.21 11.75
C THR A 106 -15.28 2.00 12.05
N PHE A 107 -14.57 3.04 12.46
CA PHE A 107 -13.15 2.94 12.77
C PHE A 107 -12.90 2.12 14.04
N ASP A 108 -13.79 2.17 15.04
CA ASP A 108 -13.73 1.29 16.21
C ASP A 108 -13.85 -0.19 15.83
N LYS A 109 -14.78 -0.56 14.94
CA LYS A 109 -14.88 -1.92 14.41
C LYS A 109 -13.65 -2.37 13.65
N LEU A 110 -12.94 -1.44 13.00
CA LEU A 110 -11.70 -1.70 12.30
C LEU A 110 -10.49 -1.74 13.24
N GLY A 111 -10.70 -1.51 14.55
CA GLY A 111 -9.62 -1.46 15.54
C GLY A 111 -8.75 -0.20 15.45
N ILE A 112 -9.24 0.86 14.80
CA ILE A 112 -8.54 2.11 14.59
C ILE A 112 -9.05 3.17 15.57
N PRO A 113 -8.33 3.48 16.66
CA PRO A 113 -8.78 4.45 17.64
C PRO A 113 -8.68 5.88 17.08
N LEU A 114 -9.81 6.57 16.98
CA LEU A 114 -9.87 7.97 16.54
C LEU A 114 -9.59 8.98 17.68
N HIS A 115 -9.62 8.54 18.92
CA HIS A 115 -9.35 9.38 20.08
C HIS A 115 -8.01 9.04 20.72
N GLU A 116 -7.21 10.07 21.02
CA GLU A 116 -5.90 9.93 21.67
C GLU A 116 -5.95 9.14 23.00
N ARG A 117 -7.07 9.21 23.72
CA ARG A 117 -7.27 8.48 24.97
C ARG A 117 -7.43 6.97 24.80
N ALA A 118 -7.86 6.53 23.60
CA ALA A 118 -7.98 5.12 23.25
C ALA A 118 -6.68 4.56 22.64
N ALA A 119 -5.76 5.43 22.25
CA ALA A 119 -4.48 5.06 21.64
C ALA A 119 -3.46 4.63 22.71
N LEU A 120 -3.68 3.46 23.30
CA LEU A 120 -2.75 2.85 24.27
C LEU A 120 -1.38 2.48 23.66
N ALA A 121 -1.26 2.45 22.34
CA ALA A 121 -0.10 1.93 21.62
C ALA A 121 0.94 3.00 21.23
N GLY A 122 0.72 4.29 21.50
CA GLY A 122 1.65 5.36 21.09
C GLY A 122 1.77 5.50 19.56
N VAL A 123 0.67 5.29 18.84
CA VAL A 123 0.57 5.45 17.39
C VAL A 123 -0.28 6.68 17.08
N ALA A 124 0.23 7.59 16.23
CA ALA A 124 -0.56 8.67 15.67
C ALA A 124 -1.25 8.21 14.39
N VAL A 125 -2.54 8.44 14.25
CA VAL A 125 -3.36 7.97 13.14
C VAL A 125 -3.96 9.13 12.37
N ASP A 126 -3.88 9.05 11.02
CA ASP A 126 -4.66 9.84 10.07
C ASP A 126 -5.72 8.92 9.43
N ALA A 127 -6.98 9.13 9.76
CA ALA A 127 -8.08 8.29 9.29
C ALA A 127 -8.75 8.93 8.07
N VAL A 128 -8.70 8.24 6.94
CA VAL A 128 -9.28 8.69 5.66
C VAL A 128 -10.48 7.81 5.30
N PHE A 129 -11.60 8.45 5.01
CA PHE A 129 -12.83 7.80 4.58
C PHE A 129 -13.24 8.35 3.21
N ASP A 130 -13.26 7.45 2.21
CA ASP A 130 -13.41 7.81 0.81
C ASP A 130 -12.43 8.93 0.40
N SER A 131 -12.89 10.11 0.07
CA SER A 131 -12.07 11.21 -0.46
C SER A 131 -11.61 12.25 0.57
N VAL A 132 -11.81 12.03 1.87
CA VAL A 132 -11.48 13.03 2.89
C VAL A 132 -10.86 12.43 4.14
N SER A 133 -9.90 13.14 4.74
CA SER A 133 -9.42 12.86 6.10
C SER A 133 -10.50 13.25 7.11
N VAL A 134 -10.83 12.31 8.00
CA VAL A 134 -11.82 12.49 9.06
C VAL A 134 -11.18 13.11 10.29
N THR A 135 -9.98 12.62 10.66
CA THR A 135 -9.23 13.10 11.82
C THR A 135 -7.77 12.72 11.75
N THR A 136 -6.89 13.53 12.35
CA THR A 136 -5.48 13.19 12.60
C THR A 136 -5.21 13.33 14.09
N THR A 137 -4.78 12.24 14.74
CA THR A 137 -4.50 12.22 16.19
C THR A 137 -3.09 12.68 16.53
N PHE A 138 -2.82 13.06 17.77
CA PHE A 138 -1.51 13.50 18.32
C PHE A 138 -0.85 14.68 17.59
N ARG A 139 -1.58 15.38 16.77
CA ARG A 139 -1.06 16.48 15.95
C ARG A 139 -0.34 17.56 16.79
N ALA A 140 -0.93 17.98 17.91
CA ALA A 140 -0.35 19.00 18.78
C ALA A 140 0.98 18.52 19.40
N ALA A 141 1.03 17.31 19.92
CA ALA A 141 2.24 16.73 20.51
C ALA A 141 3.37 16.55 19.49
N LEU A 142 3.06 16.22 18.25
CA LEU A 142 4.01 16.14 17.15
C LEU A 142 4.52 17.53 16.73
N ALA A 143 3.61 18.53 16.68
CA ALA A 143 3.94 19.91 16.34
C ALA A 143 4.90 20.56 17.35
N GLU A 144 4.84 20.21 18.65
CA GLU A 144 5.79 20.68 19.66
C GLU A 144 7.25 20.29 19.32
N LYS A 145 7.45 19.22 18.55
CA LYS A 145 8.75 18.79 18.02
C LYS A 145 9.02 19.31 16.61
N GLY A 146 8.14 20.15 16.06
CA GLY A 146 8.21 20.65 14.69
C GLY A 146 7.84 19.60 13.64
N ILE A 147 7.32 18.44 14.04
CA ILE A 147 6.86 17.39 13.11
C ILE A 147 5.51 17.83 12.54
N ILE A 148 5.39 17.74 11.22
CA ILE A 148 4.12 17.92 10.52
C ILE A 148 3.58 16.54 10.18
N PHE A 149 2.38 16.23 10.67
CA PHE A 149 1.59 15.08 10.28
C PHE A 149 0.14 15.51 10.14
N CYS A 150 -0.34 15.57 8.92
CA CYS A 150 -1.68 16.07 8.60
C CYS A 150 -2.15 15.50 7.26
N SER A 151 -3.43 15.71 6.93
CA SER A 151 -3.94 15.38 5.61
C SER A 151 -3.22 16.16 4.51
N PHE A 152 -3.16 15.59 3.30
CA PHE A 152 -2.55 16.29 2.17
C PHE A 152 -3.27 17.57 1.81
N SER A 153 -4.60 17.57 1.91
CA SER A 153 -5.45 18.76 1.67
C SER A 153 -5.13 19.90 2.63
N GLU A 154 -4.85 19.58 3.88
CA GLU A 154 -4.44 20.56 4.88
C GLU A 154 -3.03 21.08 4.61
N ALA A 155 -2.09 20.17 4.26
CA ALA A 155 -0.72 20.55 3.92
C ALA A 155 -0.65 21.53 2.73
N VAL A 156 -1.50 21.37 1.72
CA VAL A 156 -1.59 22.29 0.57
C VAL A 156 -1.92 23.71 1.01
N LYS A 157 -2.72 23.87 2.07
CA LYS A 157 -3.16 25.18 2.58
C LYS A 157 -2.22 25.76 3.62
N GLU A 158 -1.77 24.93 4.59
CA GLU A 158 -0.99 25.40 5.73
C GLU A 158 0.53 25.37 5.49
N HIS A 159 1.00 24.50 4.58
CA HIS A 159 2.42 24.32 4.28
C HIS A 159 2.72 24.34 2.76
N PRO A 160 2.18 25.32 1.99
CA PRO A 160 2.25 25.33 0.53
C PRO A 160 3.69 25.30 -0.01
N ASP A 161 4.64 25.95 0.66
CA ASP A 161 6.04 25.99 0.21
C ASP A 161 6.71 24.62 0.28
N LEU A 162 6.43 23.84 1.34
CA LEU A 162 6.94 22.49 1.47
C LEU A 162 6.29 21.55 0.43
N VAL A 163 4.98 21.65 0.26
CA VAL A 163 4.26 20.84 -0.74
C VAL A 163 4.78 21.17 -2.14
N ARG A 164 4.86 22.44 -2.52
CA ARG A 164 5.40 22.85 -3.84
C ARG A 164 6.82 22.39 -4.09
N LYS A 165 7.65 22.35 -3.06
CA LYS A 165 9.05 21.91 -3.16
C LYS A 165 9.18 20.42 -3.42
N TYR A 166 8.32 19.61 -2.83
CA TYR A 166 8.51 18.15 -2.79
C TYR A 166 7.49 17.35 -3.61
N LEU A 167 6.28 17.86 -3.84
CA LEU A 167 5.26 17.22 -4.66
C LEU A 167 5.78 16.93 -6.07
N ALA A 168 5.59 15.72 -6.53
CA ALA A 168 6.04 15.22 -7.83
C ALA A 168 7.56 15.29 -8.06
N SER A 169 8.36 15.43 -7.01
CA SER A 169 9.82 15.46 -7.10
C SER A 169 10.43 14.07 -7.23
N VAL A 170 9.74 13.03 -6.80
CA VAL A 170 10.17 11.62 -6.86
C VAL A 170 9.28 10.80 -7.80
N VAL A 171 7.98 11.10 -7.83
CA VAL A 171 7.03 10.58 -8.82
C VAL A 171 6.57 11.71 -9.73
N PRO A 172 7.30 12.03 -10.81
CA PRO A 172 6.87 13.05 -11.76
C PRO A 172 5.47 12.75 -12.30
N VAL A 173 4.73 13.80 -12.68
CA VAL A 173 3.39 13.67 -13.25
C VAL A 173 3.31 12.68 -14.41
N GLY A 174 4.38 12.55 -15.18
CA GLY A 174 4.46 11.62 -16.32
C GLY A 174 5.16 10.28 -16.01
N ASP A 175 5.30 9.86 -14.74
CA ASP A 175 6.00 8.61 -14.39
C ASP A 175 5.36 7.38 -15.03
N ASN A 176 4.05 7.27 -14.92
CA ASN A 176 3.25 6.23 -15.56
C ASN A 176 1.76 6.64 -15.66
N PHE A 177 0.96 5.83 -16.34
CA PHE A 177 -0.45 6.08 -16.59
C PHE A 177 -1.26 6.34 -15.30
N TYR A 178 -1.12 5.49 -14.27
CA TYR A 178 -1.88 5.63 -13.03
C TYR A 178 -1.33 6.73 -12.11
N ALA A 179 -0.04 7.04 -12.17
CA ALA A 179 0.53 8.19 -11.46
C ALA A 179 0.06 9.52 -12.06
N ALA A 180 -0.10 9.60 -13.38
CA ALA A 180 -0.69 10.75 -14.06
C ALA A 180 -2.17 10.91 -13.71
N LEU A 181 -2.94 9.81 -13.74
CA LEU A 181 -4.34 9.80 -13.30
C LEU A 181 -4.46 10.26 -11.84
N ASN A 182 -3.71 9.65 -10.93
CA ASN A 182 -3.68 10.07 -9.52
C ASN A 182 -3.38 11.55 -9.38
N SER A 183 -2.34 12.06 -10.06
CA SER A 183 -1.96 13.48 -9.99
C SER A 183 -3.07 14.43 -10.43
N ALA A 184 -3.95 13.99 -11.34
CA ALA A 184 -5.11 14.77 -11.77
C ALA A 184 -6.25 14.77 -10.74
N VAL A 185 -6.51 13.63 -10.08
CA VAL A 185 -7.75 13.42 -9.32
C VAL A 185 -7.56 13.06 -7.85
N PHE A 186 -6.34 12.95 -7.33
CA PHE A 186 -6.15 12.52 -5.95
C PHE A 186 -6.98 13.37 -4.99
N SER A 187 -7.63 12.69 -4.07
CA SER A 187 -8.58 13.33 -3.16
C SER A 187 -7.93 13.73 -1.85
N ASP A 188 -7.27 12.80 -1.17
CA ASP A 188 -6.51 13.06 0.03
C ASP A 188 -5.36 12.06 0.20
N GLY A 189 -4.76 12.04 1.35
CA GLY A 189 -3.64 11.22 1.74
C GLY A 189 -2.90 11.92 2.87
N SER A 190 -1.69 11.48 3.17
CA SER A 190 -0.94 12.03 4.30
C SER A 190 0.28 12.82 3.87
N PHE A 191 0.49 13.95 4.54
CA PHE A 191 1.71 14.73 4.47
C PHE A 191 2.50 14.60 5.77
N VAL A 192 3.76 14.16 5.64
CA VAL A 192 4.68 13.99 6.77
C VAL A 192 5.98 14.75 6.51
N TYR A 193 6.33 15.64 7.44
CA TYR A 193 7.65 16.29 7.44
C TYR A 193 8.30 16.12 8.81
N ILE A 194 9.49 15.51 8.83
CA ILE A 194 10.29 15.34 10.04
C ILE A 194 11.48 16.29 9.96
N PRO A 195 11.59 17.26 10.88
CA PRO A 195 12.66 18.25 10.87
C PRO A 195 14.04 17.64 11.12
N LYS A 196 15.06 18.38 10.73
CA LYS A 196 16.47 18.02 10.91
C LYS A 196 16.78 17.59 12.35
N GLY A 197 17.39 16.40 12.49
CA GLY A 197 17.85 15.85 13.76
C GLY A 197 16.72 15.33 14.68
N VAL A 198 15.45 15.38 14.24
CA VAL A 198 14.33 14.93 15.04
C VAL A 198 14.05 13.45 14.79
N ARG A 199 13.94 12.68 15.86
CA ARG A 199 13.41 11.31 15.82
C ARG A 199 11.95 11.35 16.21
N CYS A 200 11.07 10.86 15.33
CA CYS A 200 9.65 10.78 15.62
C CYS A 200 9.43 9.89 16.85
N PRO A 201 8.72 10.37 17.89
CA PRO A 201 8.63 9.66 19.16
C PRO A 201 7.65 8.49 19.13
N MET A 202 6.84 8.39 18.08
CA MET A 202 5.79 7.38 17.95
C MET A 202 5.67 6.91 16.50
N GLU A 203 5.02 5.79 16.29
CA GLU A 203 4.62 5.32 14.96
C GLU A 203 3.59 6.28 14.36
N LEU A 204 3.73 6.62 13.08
CA LEU A 204 2.69 7.33 12.34
C LEU A 204 1.93 6.32 11.48
N SER A 205 0.62 6.43 11.42
CA SER A 205 -0.19 5.52 10.62
C SER A 205 -1.28 6.27 9.86
N SER A 206 -1.51 5.90 8.62
CA SER A 206 -2.70 6.31 7.87
C SER A 206 -3.56 5.09 7.56
N TYR A 207 -4.85 5.26 7.73
CA TYR A 207 -5.81 4.20 7.46
C TYR A 207 -6.85 4.68 6.46
N PHE A 208 -6.95 3.97 5.34
CA PHE A 208 -7.83 4.29 4.22
C PHE A 208 -9.00 3.31 4.16
N ARG A 209 -10.20 3.84 4.16
CA ARG A 209 -11.45 3.09 4.02
C ARG A 209 -12.20 3.55 2.79
N ILE A 210 -12.28 2.72 1.75
CA ILE A 210 -13.23 2.90 0.67
C ILE A 210 -14.61 2.47 1.20
N ASN A 211 -15.66 3.25 0.97
CA ASN A 211 -17.01 2.89 1.38
C ASN A 211 -18.06 3.09 0.29
N ALA A 212 -17.92 4.15 -0.52
CA ALA A 212 -18.89 4.49 -1.55
C ALA A 212 -18.86 3.54 -2.76
N ALA A 213 -20.04 3.19 -3.28
CA ALA A 213 -20.18 2.40 -4.50
C ALA A 213 -19.86 3.22 -5.76
N GLY A 214 -19.33 2.59 -6.80
CA GLY A 214 -19.01 3.23 -8.09
C GLY A 214 -17.92 4.30 -8.01
N THR A 215 -17.20 4.38 -6.89
CA THR A 215 -16.10 5.35 -6.69
C THR A 215 -14.75 4.71 -6.95
N GLY A 216 -13.81 5.51 -7.47
CA GLY A 216 -12.39 5.21 -7.38
C GLY A 216 -11.77 5.83 -6.12
N GLN A 217 -10.69 5.23 -5.62
CA GLN A 217 -9.90 5.76 -4.51
C GLN A 217 -8.52 6.20 -5.04
N PHE A 218 -8.19 7.48 -4.80
CA PHE A 218 -6.99 8.10 -5.34
C PHE A 218 -6.25 8.84 -4.23
N GLU A 219 -5.31 8.16 -3.58
CA GLU A 219 -4.58 8.69 -2.43
C GLU A 219 -3.20 9.19 -2.84
N ARG A 220 -2.72 10.23 -2.15
CA ARG A 220 -1.35 10.70 -2.33
C ARG A 220 -0.67 10.98 -1.01
N THR A 221 0.38 10.19 -0.72
CA THR A 221 1.19 10.33 0.48
C THR A 221 2.56 10.91 0.14
N LEU A 222 3.00 11.91 0.90
CA LEU A 222 4.30 12.55 0.75
C LEU A 222 5.03 12.57 2.10
N ILE A 223 6.18 11.90 2.18
CA ILE A 223 6.99 11.81 3.39
C ILE A 223 8.35 12.44 3.13
N VAL A 224 8.73 13.40 3.94
CA VAL A 224 10.03 14.06 3.90
C VAL A 224 10.74 13.91 5.23
N ALA A 225 11.85 13.17 5.24
CA ALA A 225 12.73 13.05 6.38
C ALA A 225 13.99 13.91 6.15
N ASP A 226 14.09 15.02 6.88
CA ASP A 226 15.22 15.95 6.78
C ASP A 226 16.48 15.36 7.44
N GLU A 227 17.62 16.00 7.32
CA GLU A 227 18.93 15.50 7.75
C GLU A 227 18.92 14.94 9.18
N GLY A 228 19.39 13.70 9.36
CA GLY A 228 19.52 13.03 10.66
C GLY A 228 18.20 12.71 11.36
N SER A 229 17.08 12.79 10.65
CA SER A 229 15.75 12.50 11.20
C SER A 229 15.39 11.00 11.10
N TYR A 230 14.35 10.62 11.82
CA TYR A 230 13.82 9.26 11.82
C TYR A 230 12.29 9.26 11.87
N VAL A 231 11.69 8.41 11.06
CA VAL A 231 10.25 8.13 11.13
C VAL A 231 9.96 6.68 10.75
N SER A 232 9.01 6.08 11.47
CA SER A 232 8.33 4.86 11.08
C SER A 232 6.88 5.21 10.73
N TYR A 233 6.44 4.81 9.54
CA TYR A 233 5.13 5.13 8.98
C TYR A 233 4.47 3.86 8.46
N MET A 234 3.20 3.72 8.77
CA MET A 234 2.39 2.59 8.34
C MET A 234 1.14 3.02 7.58
N GLU A 235 0.77 2.26 6.59
CA GLU A 235 -0.44 2.43 5.81
C GLU A 235 -1.29 1.17 5.86
N GLY A 236 -2.54 1.32 6.30
CA GLY A 236 -3.57 0.28 6.27
C GLY A 236 -4.69 0.64 5.32
N CYS A 237 -5.19 -0.33 4.55
CA CYS A 237 -6.26 -0.10 3.58
C CYS A 237 -7.29 -1.22 3.63
N THR A 238 -8.59 -0.84 3.58
CA THR A 238 -9.69 -1.80 3.48
C THR A 238 -10.82 -1.29 2.58
N ALA A 239 -11.63 -2.23 2.07
CA ALA A 239 -12.83 -1.92 1.31
C ALA A 239 -13.98 -2.89 1.69
N PRO A 240 -15.27 -2.49 1.56
CA PRO A 240 -16.40 -3.38 1.74
C PRO A 240 -16.49 -4.41 0.61
N MET A 241 -17.24 -5.49 0.84
CA MET A 241 -17.61 -6.47 -0.19
C MET A 241 -18.64 -5.86 -1.14
N ARG A 242 -18.36 -5.87 -2.45
CA ARG A 242 -19.26 -5.41 -3.49
C ARG A 242 -19.11 -6.25 -4.76
N ASP A 243 -20.21 -6.46 -5.48
CA ASP A 243 -20.24 -7.21 -6.75
C ASP A 243 -19.73 -6.37 -7.95
N GLU A 244 -19.11 -5.23 -7.69
CA GLU A 244 -18.52 -4.34 -8.68
C GLU A 244 -17.00 -4.25 -8.51
N ASN A 245 -16.30 -3.94 -9.59
CA ASN A 245 -14.88 -3.62 -9.52
C ASN A 245 -14.69 -2.15 -9.15
N GLN A 246 -13.77 -1.90 -8.22
CA GLN A 246 -13.39 -0.54 -7.84
C GLN A 246 -11.90 -0.30 -8.09
N LEU A 247 -11.59 0.87 -8.67
CA LEU A 247 -10.22 1.27 -8.95
C LEU A 247 -9.59 1.97 -7.74
N HIS A 248 -8.49 1.42 -7.25
CA HIS A 248 -7.60 2.08 -6.30
C HIS A 248 -6.29 2.43 -7.01
N ALA A 249 -5.96 3.70 -7.12
CA ALA A 249 -4.73 4.18 -7.73
C ALA A 249 -4.05 5.20 -6.81
N ALA A 250 -3.08 4.74 -6.01
CA ALA A 250 -2.37 5.56 -5.05
C ALA A 250 -0.96 5.93 -5.50
N VAL A 251 -0.46 7.06 -4.99
CA VAL A 251 0.93 7.49 -5.17
C VAL A 251 1.57 7.80 -3.81
N VAL A 252 2.77 7.25 -3.60
CA VAL A 252 3.58 7.54 -2.42
C VAL A 252 4.95 8.05 -2.85
N GLU A 253 5.35 9.20 -2.31
CA GLU A 253 6.66 9.81 -2.51
C GLU A 253 7.40 9.91 -1.17
N ILE A 254 8.65 9.46 -1.14
CA ILE A 254 9.50 9.52 0.06
C ILE A 254 10.84 10.15 -0.26
N ILE A 255 11.20 11.20 0.46
CA ILE A 255 12.50 11.86 0.37
C ILE A 255 13.26 11.64 1.67
N VAL A 256 14.47 11.07 1.56
CA VAL A 256 15.33 10.78 2.71
C VAL A 256 16.64 11.55 2.56
N GLU A 257 16.83 12.57 3.38
CA GLU A 257 18.01 13.43 3.35
C GLU A 257 19.19 12.76 4.09
N LYS A 258 20.32 13.43 4.17
CA LYS A 258 21.56 12.89 4.76
C LYS A 258 21.36 12.38 6.19
N ASP A 259 21.90 11.18 6.49
CA ASP A 259 21.83 10.52 7.80
C ASP A 259 20.40 10.28 8.31
N ALA A 260 19.37 10.45 7.47
CA ALA A 260 17.98 10.21 7.83
C ALA A 260 17.57 8.75 7.57
N GLU A 261 16.56 8.28 8.30
CA GLU A 261 16.00 6.93 8.19
C GLU A 261 14.48 6.99 8.11
N VAL A 262 13.91 6.30 7.13
CA VAL A 262 12.47 6.11 6.99
C VAL A 262 12.16 4.62 6.93
N LYS A 263 11.25 4.16 7.78
CA LYS A 263 10.59 2.85 7.67
C LYS A 263 9.18 3.06 7.17
N TYR A 264 8.85 2.46 6.05
CA TYR A 264 7.53 2.52 5.47
C TYR A 264 6.94 1.11 5.37
N SER A 265 5.82 0.90 6.02
CA SER A 265 5.14 -0.38 6.05
C SER A 265 3.73 -0.27 5.47
N THR A 266 3.25 -1.32 4.78
CA THR A 266 1.84 -1.42 4.39
C THR A 266 1.27 -2.79 4.71
N VAL A 267 0.04 -2.78 5.22
CA VAL A 267 -0.80 -3.98 5.31
C VAL A 267 -2.08 -3.68 4.56
N GLN A 268 -2.29 -4.37 3.44
CA GLN A 268 -3.46 -4.18 2.58
C GLN A 268 -4.37 -5.38 2.68
N ASN A 269 -5.63 -5.10 2.99
CA ASN A 269 -6.70 -6.08 3.12
C ASN A 269 -7.90 -5.62 2.30
N TRP A 270 -7.82 -5.87 0.99
CA TRP A 270 -8.86 -5.51 0.05
C TRP A 270 -9.88 -6.63 -0.15
N TYR A 271 -11.02 -6.31 -0.73
CA TYR A 271 -11.98 -7.32 -1.19
C TYR A 271 -11.53 -7.92 -2.52
N PRO A 272 -11.40 -9.26 -2.59
CA PRO A 272 -10.83 -9.94 -3.77
C PRO A 272 -11.82 -10.18 -4.93
N GLY A 273 -13.10 -9.91 -4.73
CA GLY A 273 -14.18 -10.42 -5.55
C GLY A 273 -14.80 -11.70 -4.96
N ASP A 274 -15.84 -12.19 -5.62
CA ASP A 274 -16.57 -13.40 -5.23
C ASP A 274 -15.81 -14.70 -5.64
N LYS A 275 -16.41 -15.86 -5.33
CA LYS A 275 -15.82 -17.18 -5.64
C LYS A 275 -15.72 -17.45 -7.15
N GLU A 276 -16.48 -16.74 -7.96
CA GLU A 276 -16.46 -16.78 -9.43
C GLU A 276 -15.47 -15.77 -10.03
N GLY A 277 -14.83 -14.93 -9.22
CA GLY A 277 -13.87 -13.91 -9.63
C GLY A 277 -14.52 -12.61 -10.14
N ARG A 278 -15.77 -12.34 -9.74
CA ARG A 278 -16.48 -11.10 -10.09
C ARG A 278 -16.33 -10.05 -8.98
N GLY A 279 -16.26 -8.79 -9.36
CA GLY A 279 -16.06 -7.69 -8.42
C GLY A 279 -14.63 -7.62 -7.90
N GLY A 280 -14.44 -6.87 -6.82
CA GLY A 280 -13.17 -6.72 -6.12
C GLY A 280 -12.33 -5.52 -6.56
N ILE A 281 -11.25 -5.28 -5.84
CA ILE A 281 -10.44 -4.08 -6.00
C ILE A 281 -9.35 -4.27 -7.05
N TYR A 282 -9.19 -3.30 -7.96
CA TYR A 282 -8.03 -3.14 -8.82
C TYR A 282 -7.06 -2.19 -8.13
N ASN A 283 -5.99 -2.74 -7.58
CA ASN A 283 -5.03 -2.06 -6.72
C ASN A 283 -3.76 -1.70 -7.49
N PHE A 284 -3.72 -0.49 -8.08
CA PHE A 284 -2.62 -0.01 -8.92
C PHE A 284 -1.87 1.12 -8.22
N VAL A 285 -0.70 0.80 -7.63
CA VAL A 285 0.00 1.71 -6.73
C VAL A 285 1.40 2.04 -7.21
N THR A 286 1.74 3.32 -7.22
CA THR A 286 3.07 3.83 -7.52
C THR A 286 3.74 4.35 -6.25
N LYS A 287 4.77 3.66 -5.77
CA LYS A 287 5.57 4.08 -4.60
C LYS A 287 7.01 4.32 -5.03
N ARG A 288 7.55 5.50 -4.73
CA ARG A 288 8.93 5.88 -5.05
C ARG A 288 9.58 6.55 -3.84
N GLY A 289 10.81 6.13 -3.54
CA GLY A 289 11.65 6.77 -2.55
C GLY A 289 12.99 7.18 -3.14
N ILE A 290 13.56 8.26 -2.63
CA ILE A 290 14.91 8.68 -2.95
C ILE A 290 15.74 8.82 -1.67
N CYS A 291 16.78 8.02 -1.54
CA CYS A 291 17.85 8.19 -0.57
C CYS A 291 18.82 9.25 -1.12
N LYS A 292 18.45 10.54 -0.92
CA LYS A 292 19.09 11.68 -1.58
C LYS A 292 20.41 12.07 -0.93
N GLY A 293 20.48 12.00 0.40
CA GLY A 293 21.65 12.33 1.15
C GLY A 293 22.56 11.13 1.45
N ALA A 294 23.82 11.41 1.80
CA ALA A 294 24.76 10.36 2.20
C ALA A 294 24.28 9.64 3.47
N ARG A 295 24.50 8.31 3.55
CA ARG A 295 24.13 7.43 4.68
C ARG A 295 22.63 7.43 5.01
N SER A 296 21.78 7.90 4.10
CA SER A 296 20.33 7.79 4.24
C SER A 296 19.85 6.35 4.11
N HIS A 297 18.76 6.00 4.77
CA HIS A 297 18.20 4.66 4.77
C HIS A 297 16.69 4.68 4.54
N LEU A 298 16.22 3.82 3.63
CA LEU A 298 14.79 3.61 3.39
C LEU A 298 14.46 2.12 3.41
N SER A 299 13.57 1.74 4.32
CA SER A 299 13.04 0.37 4.40
C SER A 299 11.57 0.33 3.96
N TRP A 300 11.26 -0.60 3.06
CA TRP A 300 9.90 -0.93 2.63
C TRP A 300 9.51 -2.28 3.20
N THR A 301 8.36 -2.37 3.87
CA THR A 301 7.75 -3.63 4.27
C THR A 301 6.32 -3.66 3.78
N GLN A 302 5.91 -4.72 3.08
CA GLN A 302 4.53 -4.80 2.60
C GLN A 302 3.94 -6.20 2.70
N VAL A 303 2.67 -6.22 3.11
CA VAL A 303 1.81 -7.39 3.11
C VAL A 303 0.62 -7.08 2.19
N GLU A 304 0.53 -7.82 1.09
CA GLU A 304 -0.49 -7.64 0.07
C GLU A 304 -1.44 -8.83 0.11
N THR A 305 -2.69 -8.57 0.47
CA THR A 305 -3.76 -9.57 0.46
C THR A 305 -5.05 -8.97 -0.10
N GLY A 306 -5.94 -9.81 -0.51
CA GLY A 306 -7.19 -9.37 -1.10
C GLY A 306 -7.00 -8.95 -2.55
N SER A 307 -7.46 -7.86 -3.01
CA SER A 307 -7.46 -7.33 -4.39
C SER A 307 -7.72 -8.36 -5.49
N ALA A 308 -8.64 -8.09 -6.39
CA ALA A 308 -8.82 -8.90 -7.60
C ALA A 308 -7.56 -8.84 -8.48
N ILE A 309 -6.99 -7.64 -8.64
CA ILE A 309 -5.75 -7.39 -9.37
C ILE A 309 -4.85 -6.46 -8.56
N THR A 310 -3.59 -6.87 -8.34
CA THR A 310 -2.56 -6.03 -7.72
C THR A 310 -1.44 -5.73 -8.71
N TRP A 311 -1.14 -4.45 -8.90
CA TRP A 311 -0.04 -3.97 -9.72
C TRP A 311 0.78 -2.91 -8.97
N LYS A 312 1.93 -3.33 -8.41
CA LYS A 312 2.63 -2.49 -7.44
C LYS A 312 4.13 -2.76 -7.37
N TYR A 313 4.95 -1.72 -7.61
CA TYR A 313 6.40 -1.81 -7.51
C TYR A 313 6.97 -0.61 -6.73
N PRO A 314 7.13 -0.70 -5.42
CA PRO A 314 7.94 0.28 -4.68
C PRO A 314 9.34 0.37 -5.28
N SER A 315 9.89 1.56 -5.34
CA SER A 315 11.26 1.73 -5.82
C SER A 315 12.07 2.67 -4.95
N THR A 316 13.38 2.43 -4.92
CA THR A 316 14.33 3.32 -4.25
C THR A 316 15.44 3.74 -5.20
N ILE A 317 15.67 5.06 -5.25
CA ILE A 317 16.84 5.65 -5.89
C ILE A 317 17.88 5.92 -4.81
N LEU A 318 18.99 5.18 -4.84
CA LEU A 318 20.12 5.29 -3.92
C LEU A 318 21.12 6.30 -4.49
N LYS A 319 20.87 7.60 -4.24
CA LYS A 319 21.64 8.71 -4.82
C LYS A 319 22.81 9.13 -3.93
N GLY A 320 22.62 9.16 -2.62
CA GLY A 320 23.66 9.55 -1.68
C GLY A 320 24.71 8.44 -1.49
N ASP A 321 25.97 8.81 -1.33
CA ASP A 321 27.03 7.86 -1.02
C ASP A 321 26.76 7.14 0.31
N ASN A 322 27.02 5.83 0.37
CA ASN A 322 26.76 4.96 1.51
C ASN A 322 25.27 4.86 1.90
N SER A 323 24.34 5.27 1.04
CA SER A 323 22.92 5.09 1.29
C SER A 323 22.50 3.63 1.12
N SER A 324 21.41 3.24 1.78
CA SER A 324 20.93 1.87 1.74
C SER A 324 19.41 1.80 1.68
N SER A 325 18.90 0.69 1.12
CA SER A 325 17.47 0.43 1.09
C SER A 325 17.18 -1.05 1.25
N GLU A 326 16.09 -1.36 1.94
CA GLU A 326 15.58 -2.71 2.12
C GLU A 326 14.15 -2.81 1.59
N PHE A 327 13.82 -3.96 1.03
CA PHE A 327 12.48 -4.29 0.59
C PHE A 327 12.11 -5.69 1.06
N TYR A 328 11.10 -5.76 1.89
CA TYR A 328 10.51 -7.00 2.39
C TYR A 328 9.05 -7.06 1.99
N SER A 329 8.65 -8.13 1.31
CA SER A 329 7.26 -8.28 0.86
C SER A 329 6.74 -9.70 1.00
N VAL A 330 5.47 -9.81 1.33
CA VAL A 330 4.68 -11.02 1.13
C VAL A 330 3.42 -10.67 0.34
N ALA A 331 3.19 -11.37 -0.77
CA ALA A 331 1.99 -11.23 -1.59
C ALA A 331 1.24 -12.57 -1.62
N VAL A 332 -0.01 -12.55 -1.18
CA VAL A 332 -0.88 -13.73 -1.15
C VAL A 332 -1.99 -13.57 -2.15
N THR A 333 -2.12 -14.57 -3.01
CA THR A 333 -3.20 -14.64 -4.00
C THR A 333 -3.93 -15.98 -3.89
N ASN A 334 -5.26 -15.94 -4.00
CA ASN A 334 -6.11 -17.13 -3.97
C ASN A 334 -7.20 -17.01 -5.06
N ASN A 335 -7.92 -18.08 -5.33
CA ASN A 335 -9.00 -18.13 -6.32
C ASN A 335 -8.57 -17.57 -7.67
N PHE A 336 -9.17 -16.47 -8.14
CA PHE A 336 -8.90 -15.84 -9.45
C PHE A 336 -8.04 -14.58 -9.35
N GLN A 337 -7.49 -14.30 -8.17
CA GLN A 337 -6.67 -13.11 -7.96
C GLN A 337 -5.40 -13.12 -8.82
N GLN A 338 -5.00 -11.94 -9.25
CA GLN A 338 -3.76 -11.73 -10.00
C GLN A 338 -2.89 -10.69 -9.29
N ALA A 339 -1.60 -10.96 -9.18
CA ALA A 339 -0.63 -10.01 -8.66
C ALA A 339 0.62 -9.96 -9.54
N ASP A 340 1.01 -8.76 -9.97
CA ASP A 340 2.35 -8.48 -10.51
C ASP A 340 2.98 -7.43 -9.60
N THR A 341 3.78 -7.90 -8.65
CA THR A 341 4.41 -7.08 -7.61
C THR A 341 5.92 -7.16 -7.68
N GLY A 342 6.60 -6.37 -6.88
CA GLY A 342 8.05 -6.42 -6.81
C GLY A 342 8.66 -5.08 -6.43
N THR A 343 9.88 -4.83 -6.90
CA THR A 343 10.60 -3.61 -6.52
C THR A 343 11.63 -3.18 -7.56
N LYS A 344 12.07 -1.92 -7.45
CA LYS A 344 13.16 -1.37 -8.26
C LYS A 344 14.20 -0.74 -7.34
N MET A 345 15.46 -1.15 -7.45
CA MET A 345 16.59 -0.58 -6.72
C MET A 345 17.58 0.03 -7.72
N ILE A 346 17.71 1.36 -7.70
CA ILE A 346 18.56 2.10 -8.63
C ILE A 346 19.72 2.71 -7.87
N HIS A 347 20.92 2.22 -8.10
CA HIS A 347 22.15 2.66 -7.44
C HIS A 347 22.87 3.71 -8.27
N ILE A 348 23.06 4.91 -7.69
CA ILE A 348 23.75 6.05 -8.29
C ILE A 348 25.01 6.40 -7.49
N GLY A 349 24.88 6.49 -6.16
CA GLY A 349 25.98 6.83 -5.25
C GLY A 349 26.94 5.68 -5.02
N ARG A 350 28.10 5.98 -4.46
CA ARG A 350 29.16 5.02 -4.14
C ARG A 350 28.84 4.27 -2.85
N ASN A 351 29.28 3.01 -2.75
CA ASN A 351 29.14 2.13 -1.58
C ASN A 351 27.65 1.93 -1.17
N THR A 352 26.73 2.09 -2.10
CA THR A 352 25.30 1.93 -1.82
C THR A 352 24.92 0.46 -1.65
N ARG A 353 23.92 0.18 -0.85
CA ARG A 353 23.49 -1.19 -0.55
C ARG A 353 21.98 -1.34 -0.69
N SER A 354 21.54 -2.46 -1.27
CA SER A 354 20.12 -2.84 -1.26
C SER A 354 19.93 -4.32 -0.95
N ARG A 355 18.85 -4.61 -0.23
CA ARG A 355 18.41 -5.97 0.06
C ARG A 355 16.95 -6.13 -0.34
N ILE A 356 16.64 -7.20 -1.05
CA ILE A 356 15.28 -7.54 -1.48
C ILE A 356 14.96 -8.94 -0.95
N VAL A 357 13.85 -9.07 -0.23
CA VAL A 357 13.27 -10.35 0.17
C VAL A 357 11.79 -10.33 -0.19
N SER A 358 11.41 -11.12 -1.19
CA SER A 358 10.03 -11.20 -1.67
C SER A 358 9.50 -12.62 -1.56
N LYS A 359 8.37 -12.78 -0.90
CA LYS A 359 7.66 -14.05 -0.72
C LYS A 359 6.33 -14.00 -1.45
N GLY A 360 6.15 -14.85 -2.46
CA GLY A 360 4.90 -15.02 -3.17
C GLY A 360 4.16 -16.27 -2.69
N ILE A 361 2.86 -16.20 -2.45
CA ILE A 361 2.03 -17.35 -2.12
C ILE A 361 0.85 -17.38 -3.08
N SER A 362 0.70 -18.48 -3.79
CA SER A 362 -0.38 -18.67 -4.76
C SER A 362 -1.21 -19.89 -4.40
N ALA A 363 -2.52 -19.73 -4.41
CA ALA A 363 -3.49 -20.80 -4.17
C ALA A 363 -4.64 -20.77 -5.19
N GLY A 364 -5.43 -21.83 -5.24
CA GLY A 364 -6.60 -21.92 -6.11
C GLY A 364 -6.23 -21.88 -7.61
N ARG A 365 -6.67 -20.82 -8.30
CA ARG A 365 -6.37 -20.54 -9.73
C ARG A 365 -5.60 -19.23 -9.92
N SER A 366 -5.08 -18.68 -8.84
CA SER A 366 -4.44 -17.37 -8.84
C SER A 366 -3.11 -17.35 -9.57
N GLN A 367 -2.69 -16.15 -9.98
CA GLN A 367 -1.40 -15.90 -10.62
C GLN A 367 -0.63 -14.86 -9.81
N ASN A 368 0.56 -15.20 -9.37
CA ASN A 368 1.41 -14.31 -8.59
C ASN A 368 2.76 -14.13 -9.29
N SER A 369 3.08 -12.90 -9.64
CA SER A 369 4.31 -12.54 -10.33
C SER A 369 5.16 -11.61 -9.47
N TYR A 370 6.44 -11.93 -9.36
CA TYR A 370 7.46 -11.02 -8.85
C TYR A 370 8.24 -10.41 -10.00
N ARG A 371 8.39 -9.09 -10.01
CA ARG A 371 9.20 -8.35 -11.00
C ARG A 371 10.19 -7.44 -10.29
N GLY A 372 11.48 -7.70 -10.48
CA GLY A 372 12.57 -6.97 -9.82
C GLY A 372 13.48 -6.26 -10.79
N LEU A 373 13.70 -4.95 -10.63
CA LEU A 373 14.77 -4.21 -11.32
C LEU A 373 15.88 -3.88 -10.35
N VAL A 374 17.10 -4.29 -10.67
CA VAL A 374 18.33 -3.81 -10.00
C VAL A 374 19.20 -3.12 -11.05
N LYS A 375 19.44 -1.83 -10.86
CA LYS A 375 20.23 -1.03 -11.79
C LYS A 375 21.41 -0.36 -11.10
N MET A 376 22.63 -0.72 -11.52
CA MET A 376 23.88 -0.10 -11.08
C MET A 376 24.35 0.88 -12.16
N LEU A 377 24.32 2.18 -11.87
CA LEU A 377 24.79 3.21 -12.79
C LEU A 377 26.34 3.27 -12.82
N PRO A 378 26.97 3.89 -13.83
CA PRO A 378 28.42 3.93 -13.97
C PRO A 378 29.16 4.50 -12.74
N GLY A 379 28.55 5.43 -11.99
CA GLY A 379 29.13 6.04 -10.79
C GLY A 379 28.89 5.27 -9.49
N ALA A 380 28.19 4.14 -9.51
CA ALA A 380 27.82 3.36 -8.33
C ALA A 380 28.98 2.43 -7.88
N ASP A 381 30.14 2.99 -7.61
CA ASP A 381 31.32 2.21 -7.20
C ASP A 381 31.05 1.45 -5.90
N ASN A 382 31.45 0.16 -5.87
CA ASN A 382 31.28 -0.76 -4.74
C ASN A 382 29.80 -0.93 -4.29
N ALA A 383 28.84 -0.63 -5.15
CA ALA A 383 27.44 -0.88 -4.85
C ALA A 383 27.18 -2.39 -4.72
N ARG A 384 26.27 -2.76 -3.83
CA ARG A 384 25.90 -4.17 -3.61
C ARG A 384 24.40 -4.32 -3.53
N ASN A 385 23.88 -5.34 -4.21
CA ASN A 385 22.50 -5.81 -4.08
C ASN A 385 22.49 -7.28 -3.73
N PHE A 386 21.56 -7.65 -2.83
CA PHE A 386 21.13 -9.03 -2.62
C PHE A 386 19.63 -9.11 -2.85
N SER A 387 19.18 -10.06 -3.69
CA SER A 387 17.76 -10.28 -4.00
C SER A 387 17.41 -11.74 -3.78
N GLN A 388 16.39 -11.99 -2.99
CA GLN A 388 15.79 -13.30 -2.77
C GLN A 388 14.30 -13.25 -3.09
N CYS A 389 13.87 -14.13 -4.02
CA CYS A 389 12.49 -14.18 -4.49
C CYS A 389 11.99 -15.61 -4.38
N ASP A 390 11.17 -15.90 -3.39
CA ASP A 390 10.65 -17.23 -3.15
C ASP A 390 9.15 -17.28 -3.42
N SER A 391 8.70 -18.39 -4.02
CA SER A 391 7.29 -18.64 -4.31
C SER A 391 6.85 -19.96 -3.71
N LEU A 392 5.66 -19.94 -3.09
CA LEU A 392 5.00 -21.11 -2.52
C LEU A 392 3.67 -21.35 -3.23
N LEU A 393 3.50 -22.55 -3.77
CA LEU A 393 2.30 -22.98 -4.46
C LEU A 393 1.45 -23.89 -3.57
N ILE A 394 0.14 -23.65 -3.56
CA ILE A 394 -0.87 -24.43 -2.84
C ILE A 394 -1.90 -24.92 -3.85
N GLY A 395 -1.85 -26.22 -4.18
CA GLY A 395 -2.69 -26.80 -5.23
C GLY A 395 -2.01 -26.83 -6.61
N ASP A 396 -2.80 -27.18 -7.65
CA ASP A 396 -2.27 -27.54 -8.98
C ASP A 396 -2.59 -26.52 -10.09
N LYS A 397 -3.47 -25.55 -9.81
CA LYS A 397 -4.00 -24.62 -10.83
C LYS A 397 -3.50 -23.19 -10.67
N CYS A 398 -2.79 -22.89 -9.58
CA CYS A 398 -2.16 -21.59 -9.36
C CYS A 398 -0.80 -21.49 -10.05
N GLY A 399 -0.36 -20.25 -10.29
CA GLY A 399 0.92 -19.96 -10.94
C GLY A 399 1.80 -19.01 -10.13
N ALA A 400 3.11 -19.17 -10.27
CA ALA A 400 4.11 -18.24 -9.76
C ALA A 400 5.12 -17.93 -10.88
N HIS A 401 5.43 -16.64 -11.04
CA HIS A 401 6.30 -16.15 -12.11
C HIS A 401 7.33 -15.18 -11.54
N THR A 402 8.56 -15.24 -12.04
CA THR A 402 9.65 -14.38 -11.60
C THR A 402 10.31 -13.72 -12.80
N PHE A 403 10.33 -12.37 -12.80
CA PHE A 403 10.89 -11.56 -13.88
C PHE A 403 12.04 -10.68 -13.35
N PRO A 404 13.24 -11.20 -13.14
CA PRO A 404 14.38 -10.40 -12.74
C PRO A 404 14.89 -9.58 -13.93
N TYR A 405 15.21 -8.30 -13.67
CA TYR A 405 15.84 -7.42 -14.62
C TYR A 405 17.06 -6.75 -13.99
N ILE A 406 18.26 -7.10 -14.46
CA ILE A 406 19.52 -6.65 -13.86
C ILE A 406 20.32 -5.86 -14.90
N GLU A 407 20.57 -4.59 -14.62
CA GLU A 407 21.46 -3.73 -15.41
C GLU A 407 22.67 -3.33 -14.55
N ASN A 408 23.84 -3.83 -14.87
CA ASN A 408 25.08 -3.44 -14.18
C ASN A 408 26.05 -2.73 -15.15
N ALA A 409 26.21 -1.43 -14.97
CA ALA A 409 27.12 -0.59 -15.73
C ALA A 409 28.41 -0.23 -14.96
N ASN A 410 28.64 -0.82 -13.76
CA ASN A 410 29.83 -0.57 -12.94
C ASN A 410 30.60 -1.86 -12.65
N LYS A 411 31.90 -1.86 -12.88
CA LYS A 411 32.77 -3.05 -12.75
C LYS A 411 33.02 -3.49 -11.30
N THR A 412 32.84 -2.58 -10.33
CA THR A 412 33.07 -2.85 -8.91
C THR A 412 31.78 -3.22 -8.17
N ALA A 413 30.63 -3.07 -8.82
CA ALA A 413 29.34 -3.39 -8.23
C ALA A 413 29.07 -4.91 -8.26
N VAL A 414 28.38 -5.40 -7.25
CA VAL A 414 28.01 -6.82 -7.07
C VAL A 414 26.52 -6.95 -6.96
N VAL A 415 25.93 -7.86 -7.75
CA VAL A 415 24.51 -8.22 -7.70
C VAL A 415 24.41 -9.72 -7.47
N GLU A 416 23.69 -10.09 -6.41
CA GLU A 416 23.36 -11.47 -6.06
C GLU A 416 21.86 -11.66 -6.18
N HIS A 417 21.42 -12.71 -6.86
CA HIS A 417 20.01 -13.01 -7.06
C HIS A 417 19.73 -14.49 -6.87
N GLU A 418 18.78 -14.79 -6.00
CA GLU A 418 18.25 -16.13 -5.76
C GLU A 418 16.75 -16.15 -6.06
N ALA A 419 16.26 -17.22 -6.65
CA ALA A 419 14.84 -17.47 -6.84
C ALA A 419 14.51 -18.92 -6.58
N THR A 420 13.49 -19.17 -5.76
CA THR A 420 13.00 -20.51 -5.49
C THR A 420 11.51 -20.62 -5.73
N THR A 421 11.04 -21.77 -6.17
CA THR A 421 9.62 -22.09 -6.22
C THR A 421 9.42 -23.45 -5.60
N SER A 422 8.54 -23.53 -4.62
CA SER A 422 8.19 -24.75 -3.92
C SER A 422 6.67 -24.93 -3.89
N LYS A 423 6.24 -26.17 -3.75
CA LYS A 423 4.85 -26.55 -3.54
C LYS A 423 4.73 -27.22 -2.17
N ILE A 424 3.64 -26.94 -1.45
CA ILE A 424 3.34 -27.69 -0.22
C ILE A 424 3.18 -29.16 -0.60
N SER A 425 3.99 -30.03 0.00
CA SER A 425 3.97 -31.45 -0.31
C SER A 425 2.85 -32.16 0.46
N GLU A 426 2.27 -33.19 -0.17
CA GLU A 426 1.30 -34.07 0.48
C GLU A 426 1.90 -34.76 1.72
N ASP A 427 3.20 -35.06 1.72
CA ASP A 427 3.91 -35.66 2.86
C ASP A 427 3.96 -34.71 4.07
N GLN A 428 4.14 -33.40 3.83
CA GLN A 428 4.11 -32.41 4.91
C GLN A 428 2.70 -32.30 5.53
N LEU A 429 1.67 -32.25 4.71
CA LEU A 429 0.28 -32.27 5.18
C LEU A 429 -0.07 -33.57 5.89
N PHE A 430 0.34 -34.71 5.35
CA PHE A 430 0.16 -36.01 5.97
C PHE A 430 0.85 -36.07 7.34
N TYR A 431 2.08 -35.58 7.45
CA TYR A 431 2.82 -35.53 8.72
C TYR A 431 2.08 -34.69 9.79
N CYS A 432 1.50 -33.54 9.39
CA CYS A 432 0.68 -32.72 10.28
C CYS A 432 -0.60 -33.45 10.70
N ASN A 433 -1.31 -34.06 9.73
CA ASN A 433 -2.55 -34.80 9.98
C ASN A 433 -2.35 -35.97 10.96
N GLN A 434 -1.23 -36.70 10.86
CA GLN A 434 -0.87 -37.78 11.81
C GLN A 434 -0.71 -37.29 13.25
N ARG A 435 -0.55 -35.98 13.45
CA ARG A 435 -0.46 -35.32 14.77
C ARG A 435 -1.74 -34.64 15.21
N GLY A 436 -2.83 -34.84 14.48
CA GLY A 436 -4.13 -34.29 14.77
C GLY A 436 -4.30 -32.82 14.32
N ILE A 437 -3.35 -32.29 13.52
CA ILE A 437 -3.46 -30.94 12.93
C ILE A 437 -4.27 -31.05 11.64
N GLY A 438 -5.39 -30.33 11.55
CA GLY A 438 -6.23 -30.32 10.36
C GLY A 438 -5.52 -29.75 9.12
N PRO A 439 -5.96 -30.08 7.89
CA PRO A 439 -5.31 -29.63 6.65
C PRO A 439 -5.19 -28.09 6.55
N GLU A 440 -6.22 -27.36 6.88
CA GLU A 440 -6.22 -25.87 6.83
C GLU A 440 -5.28 -25.27 7.88
N GLU A 441 -5.30 -25.83 9.10
CA GLU A 441 -4.38 -25.41 10.17
C GLU A 441 -2.92 -25.70 9.77
N ALA A 442 -2.65 -26.86 9.15
CA ALA A 442 -1.33 -27.24 8.65
C ALA A 442 -0.83 -26.25 7.59
N VAL A 443 -1.68 -25.89 6.62
CA VAL A 443 -1.35 -24.85 5.61
C VAL A 443 -1.08 -23.51 6.28
N GLY A 444 -1.92 -23.09 7.22
CA GLY A 444 -1.73 -21.84 7.97
C GLY A 444 -0.39 -21.80 8.71
N LEU A 445 0.02 -22.89 9.36
CA LEU A 445 1.33 -23.00 10.03
C LEU A 445 2.50 -22.90 9.06
N ILE A 446 2.43 -23.58 7.91
CA ILE A 446 3.48 -23.55 6.87
C ILE A 446 3.61 -22.15 6.30
N VAL A 447 2.49 -21.51 5.96
CA VAL A 447 2.44 -20.15 5.38
C VAL A 447 2.98 -19.11 6.36
N ASN A 448 2.57 -19.16 7.64
CA ASN A 448 3.09 -18.25 8.65
C ASN A 448 4.60 -18.44 8.86
N GLY A 449 5.08 -19.68 8.85
CA GLY A 449 6.52 -19.98 8.90
C GLY A 449 7.27 -19.40 7.71
N TYR A 450 6.70 -19.53 6.51
CA TYR A 450 7.26 -19.02 5.26
C TYR A 450 7.31 -17.47 5.21
N ALA A 451 6.28 -16.80 5.70
CA ALA A 451 6.18 -15.34 5.72
C ALA A 451 6.93 -14.69 6.91
N ARG A 452 7.40 -15.46 7.88
CA ARG A 452 7.93 -14.99 9.18
C ARG A 452 9.00 -13.90 9.05
N GLU A 453 9.93 -14.03 8.10
CA GLU A 453 10.99 -13.05 7.90
C GLU A 453 10.45 -11.67 7.57
N VAL A 454 9.42 -11.58 6.72
CA VAL A 454 8.77 -10.33 6.33
C VAL A 454 7.94 -9.79 7.50
N LEU A 455 7.11 -10.64 8.11
CA LEU A 455 6.23 -10.23 9.21
C LEU A 455 7.00 -9.70 10.42
N SER A 456 8.20 -10.22 10.68
CA SER A 456 9.07 -9.73 11.77
C SER A 456 9.60 -8.31 11.58
N LYS A 457 9.42 -7.71 10.39
CA LYS A 457 9.80 -6.32 10.10
C LYS A 457 8.69 -5.32 10.41
N LEU A 458 7.46 -5.79 10.56
CA LEU A 458 6.33 -4.96 10.96
C LEU A 458 6.37 -4.65 12.47
N PRO A 459 5.81 -3.51 12.91
CA PRO A 459 5.47 -3.31 14.31
C PRO A 459 4.60 -4.44 14.83
N MET A 460 4.73 -4.76 16.14
CA MET A 460 4.17 -6.00 16.70
C MET A 460 2.64 -6.09 16.54
N GLU A 461 1.92 -5.00 16.74
CA GLU A 461 0.45 -4.94 16.62
C GLU A 461 0.01 -5.31 15.19
N PHE A 462 0.70 -4.78 14.18
CA PHE A 462 0.42 -5.02 12.77
C PHE A 462 0.92 -6.38 12.28
N ALA A 463 1.97 -6.91 12.89
CA ALA A 463 2.43 -8.27 12.58
C ALA A 463 1.38 -9.32 12.96
N VAL A 464 0.68 -9.14 14.08
CA VAL A 464 -0.41 -10.03 14.52
C VAL A 464 -1.60 -9.94 13.56
N GLU A 465 -1.98 -8.72 13.16
CA GLU A 465 -3.04 -8.52 12.16
C GLU A 465 -2.67 -9.18 10.83
N ALA A 466 -1.47 -8.92 10.32
CA ALA A 466 -1.00 -9.51 9.06
C ALA A 466 -0.97 -11.04 9.11
N GLN A 467 -0.59 -11.66 10.24
CA GLN A 467 -0.64 -13.12 10.40
C GLN A 467 -2.07 -13.66 10.27
N LYS A 468 -3.06 -12.99 10.89
CA LYS A 468 -4.46 -13.39 10.75
C LYS A 468 -4.95 -13.25 9.30
N LEU A 469 -4.59 -12.14 8.64
CA LEU A 469 -4.97 -11.91 7.24
C LEU A 469 -4.41 -12.97 6.30
N LEU A 470 -3.16 -13.42 6.51
CA LEU A 470 -2.56 -14.51 5.71
C LEU A 470 -3.35 -15.83 5.86
N GLN A 471 -3.85 -16.13 7.05
CA GLN A 471 -4.67 -17.33 7.28
C GLN A 471 -6.03 -17.23 6.58
N VAL A 472 -6.75 -16.12 6.81
CA VAL A 472 -8.08 -15.89 6.21
C VAL A 472 -8.02 -15.86 4.68
N SER A 473 -7.00 -15.25 4.10
CA SER A 473 -6.84 -15.18 2.63
C SER A 473 -6.66 -16.54 1.95
N LEU A 474 -6.34 -17.58 2.71
CA LEU A 474 -6.11 -18.94 2.20
C LEU A 474 -7.18 -19.94 2.63
N GLU A 475 -8.22 -19.51 3.35
CA GLU A 475 -9.36 -20.36 3.69
C GLU A 475 -10.00 -20.94 2.42
N GLY A 476 -10.33 -22.24 2.45
CA GLY A 476 -10.86 -22.94 1.30
C GLY A 476 -9.87 -23.25 0.17
N SER A 477 -8.56 -22.99 0.36
CA SER A 477 -7.54 -23.32 -0.64
C SER A 477 -7.09 -24.78 -0.63
N VAL A 478 -7.49 -25.54 0.41
CA VAL A 478 -7.20 -26.96 0.59
C VAL A 478 -8.49 -27.73 0.34
N GLY A 479 -8.78 -28.05 -0.93
CA GLY A 479 -9.96 -28.82 -1.34
C GLY A 479 -9.71 -29.60 -2.62
#